data_e8d806b8bf79fb9f95d12a0a83fd4ac5
#
_entry.id   e8d806b8bf79fb9f95d12a0a83fd4ac5
#
_cell.length_a   1.000
_cell.length_b   1.000
_cell.length_c   1.000
_cell.angle_alpha   90.00
_cell.angle_beta   90.00
_cell.angle_gamma   90.00
#
_symmetry.space_group_name_H-M   'P 1'
#
loop_
_entity.id
_entity.type
_entity.pdbx_description
1 polymer ?
#
loop_
_entity_poly.entity_id
_entity_poly.type
_entity_poly.pdbx_seq_one_letter_code
_entity_poly.pdbx_strand_id
1 'polypeptide(L)'
;SQSDQPKKDDGTLTATAPATGQASNLTERNAQQRLIENLQKNFKTTNINVKVLEIKATEVPNIYWVNLEGMSPIYTTADGKYLIQGELIRLGDKTLHNVGEAFQSEISKKALASLKVEDLIVYPAKGKTKHVVYVFTDISCPYCHKLHEHMAEINAAGIEVRYIAWPRGDQFIPGMESVWCSADRKVAFDQAIAGAQLPPANCKNPVVDQYKLGQSIGVNGTPAIYN
;
A
#
# COMPACT_ATOMS: atom_id res chain seq x y z
N SER A 1 -77.73 16.49 -19.21
CA SER A 1 -76.46 16.05 -19.80
C SER A 1 -75.34 16.33 -18.84
N GLN A 2 -74.93 15.36 -18.11
CA GLN A 2 -73.75 15.38 -17.22
C GLN A 2 -72.60 14.76 -18.00
N SER A 3 -71.53 15.52 -18.15
CA SER A 3 -70.30 15.07 -18.71
C SER A 3 -69.42 14.48 -17.58
N ASP A 4 -69.25 13.17 -17.60
CA ASP A 4 -68.26 12.46 -16.80
C ASP A 4 -66.86 12.74 -17.34
N GLN A 5 -66.06 13.41 -16.52
CA GLN A 5 -64.62 13.44 -16.73
C GLN A 5 -63.97 12.27 -15.98
N PRO A 6 -63.09 11.49 -16.62
CA PRO A 6 -62.33 10.51 -15.90
C PRO A 6 -61.25 11.17 -15.05
N LYS A 7 -61.20 10.85 -13.78
CA LYS A 7 -60.14 11.19 -12.87
C LYS A 7 -58.81 10.61 -13.40
N LYS A 8 -57.87 11.48 -13.65
CA LYS A 8 -56.46 11.08 -13.83
C LYS A 8 -55.94 10.51 -12.49
N ASP A 9 -55.71 9.23 -12.46
CA ASP A 9 -54.86 8.63 -11.44
C ASP A 9 -53.46 9.26 -11.60
N ASP A 10 -53.14 10.12 -10.66
CA ASP A 10 -51.79 10.61 -10.48
C ASP A 10 -51.03 9.50 -9.76
N GLY A 11 -50.60 8.50 -10.52
CA GLY A 11 -49.67 7.49 -10.08
C GLY A 11 -48.30 8.10 -9.90
N THR A 12 -48.14 8.77 -8.79
CA THR A 12 -46.80 9.13 -8.32
C THR A 12 -46.08 7.81 -8.03
N LEU A 13 -45.38 7.30 -9.04
CA LEU A 13 -44.35 6.30 -8.83
C LEU A 13 -43.31 6.97 -7.98
N THR A 14 -43.47 6.85 -6.66
CA THR A 14 -42.34 7.06 -5.75
C THR A 14 -41.33 5.98 -6.10
N ALA A 15 -40.38 6.36 -6.92
CA ALA A 15 -39.16 5.58 -7.07
C ALA A 15 -38.54 5.49 -5.67
N THR A 16 -38.83 4.40 -4.97
CA THR A 16 -38.06 4.01 -3.83
C THR A 16 -36.62 3.86 -4.35
N ALA A 17 -35.79 4.82 -3.99
CA ALA A 17 -34.36 4.68 -4.20
C ALA A 17 -33.96 3.30 -3.70
N PRO A 18 -33.25 2.48 -4.49
CA PRO A 18 -32.82 1.18 -4.05
C PRO A 18 -32.10 1.33 -2.71
N ALA A 19 -32.41 0.45 -1.78
CA ALA A 19 -31.75 0.41 -0.49
C ALA A 19 -30.24 0.44 -0.74
N THR A 20 -29.69 1.60 -0.48
CA THR A 20 -28.39 2.04 -0.90
C THR A 20 -27.31 1.27 -0.17
N GLY A 21 -26.34 0.80 -0.86
CA GLY A 21 -25.01 0.46 -0.39
C GLY A 21 -24.68 -1.02 -0.51
N GLN A 22 -25.50 -1.98 -0.03
CA GLN A 22 -25.08 -3.38 -0.01
C GLN A 22 -25.19 -4.07 -1.37
N ALA A 23 -26.27 -3.86 -2.13
CA ALA A 23 -26.45 -4.48 -3.44
C ALA A 23 -25.54 -3.86 -4.52
N SER A 24 -25.39 -2.52 -4.53
CA SER A 24 -24.48 -1.84 -5.44
C SER A 24 -23.00 -2.15 -5.13
N ASN A 25 -22.63 -2.20 -3.83
CA ASN A 25 -21.29 -2.59 -3.40
C ASN A 25 -20.95 -4.04 -3.76
N LEU A 26 -21.93 -4.95 -3.65
CA LEU A 26 -21.73 -6.34 -4.01
C LEU A 26 -21.56 -6.53 -5.52
N THR A 27 -22.36 -5.84 -6.34
CA THR A 27 -22.25 -5.86 -7.81
C THR A 27 -20.91 -5.28 -8.26
N GLU A 28 -20.48 -4.18 -7.65
CA GLU A 28 -19.19 -3.54 -7.94
C GLU A 28 -18.03 -4.45 -7.53
N ARG A 29 -18.07 -5.07 -6.34
CA ARG A 29 -17.06 -6.05 -5.90
C ARG A 29 -16.97 -7.23 -6.84
N ASN A 30 -18.10 -7.77 -7.31
CA ASN A 30 -18.13 -8.87 -8.25
C ASN A 30 -17.53 -8.47 -9.61
N ALA A 31 -17.81 -7.25 -10.10
CA ALA A 31 -17.23 -6.73 -11.33
C ALA A 31 -15.72 -6.53 -11.19
N GLN A 32 -15.26 -5.99 -10.07
CA GLN A 32 -13.84 -5.83 -9.78
C GLN A 32 -13.12 -7.18 -9.68
N GLN A 33 -13.75 -8.16 -9.02
CA GLN A 33 -13.17 -9.50 -8.91
C GLN A 33 -13.04 -10.19 -10.26
N ARG A 34 -14.03 -10.06 -11.14
CA ARG A 34 -13.94 -10.58 -12.52
C ARG A 34 -12.85 -9.90 -13.31
N LEU A 35 -12.67 -8.58 -13.15
CA LEU A 35 -11.61 -7.85 -13.82
C LEU A 35 -10.23 -8.28 -13.32
N ILE A 36 -10.06 -8.50 -12.02
CA ILE A 36 -8.82 -9.06 -11.44
C ILE A 36 -8.50 -10.39 -12.09
N GLU A 37 -9.46 -11.30 -12.16
CA GLU A 37 -9.28 -12.62 -12.77
C GLU A 37 -8.90 -12.52 -14.25
N ASN A 38 -9.59 -11.67 -15.01
CA ASN A 38 -9.30 -11.45 -16.43
C ASN A 38 -7.91 -10.86 -16.65
N LEU A 39 -7.54 -9.86 -15.87
CA LEU A 39 -6.22 -9.22 -15.97
C LEU A 39 -5.12 -10.20 -15.58
N GLN A 40 -5.31 -10.96 -14.49
CA GLN A 40 -4.34 -11.96 -14.05
C GLN A 40 -4.15 -13.05 -15.10
N LYS A 41 -5.23 -13.49 -15.74
CA LYS A 41 -5.20 -14.45 -16.85
C LYS A 41 -4.44 -13.89 -18.06
N ASN A 42 -4.69 -12.63 -18.43
CA ASN A 42 -4.02 -11.98 -19.55
C ASN A 42 -2.54 -11.77 -19.28
N PHE A 43 -2.14 -11.43 -18.06
CA PHE A 43 -0.73 -11.37 -17.66
C PHE A 43 -0.05 -12.73 -17.83
N LYS A 44 -0.67 -13.79 -17.34
CA LYS A 44 -0.14 -15.15 -17.47
C LYS A 44 0.03 -15.56 -18.94
N THR A 45 -0.96 -15.28 -19.77
CA THR A 45 -0.92 -15.57 -21.21
C THR A 45 0.20 -14.81 -21.92
N THR A 46 0.50 -13.60 -21.45
CA THR A 46 1.56 -12.74 -22.02
C THR A 46 2.93 -12.98 -21.36
N ASN A 47 3.05 -13.95 -20.45
CA ASN A 47 4.26 -14.26 -19.69
C ASN A 47 4.71 -13.13 -18.76
N ILE A 48 3.77 -12.36 -18.24
CA ILE A 48 4.02 -11.36 -17.21
C ILE A 48 3.71 -11.99 -15.86
N ASN A 49 4.75 -12.21 -15.05
CA ASN A 49 4.62 -12.85 -13.74
C ASN A 49 4.48 -11.80 -12.64
N VAL A 50 3.29 -11.22 -12.54
CA VAL A 50 2.96 -10.20 -11.53
C VAL A 50 1.61 -10.55 -10.92
N LYS A 51 1.50 -10.41 -9.59
CA LYS A 51 0.25 -10.64 -8.87
C LYS A 51 -0.56 -9.35 -8.81
N VAL A 52 -1.80 -9.40 -9.28
CA VAL A 52 -2.80 -8.34 -9.12
C VAL A 52 -3.38 -8.44 -7.71
N LEU A 53 -3.23 -7.40 -6.92
CA LEU A 53 -3.69 -7.37 -5.53
C LEU A 53 -5.07 -6.73 -5.40
N GLU A 54 -5.29 -5.59 -6.05
CA GLU A 54 -6.51 -4.82 -5.92
C GLU A 54 -6.75 -3.98 -7.18
N ILE A 55 -8.01 -3.77 -7.51
CA ILE A 55 -8.44 -2.90 -8.60
C ILE A 55 -9.44 -1.90 -8.04
N LYS A 56 -9.31 -0.64 -8.45
CA LYS A 56 -10.24 0.43 -8.10
C LYS A 56 -10.71 1.16 -9.34
N ALA A 57 -12.01 1.41 -9.43
CA ALA A 57 -12.58 2.26 -10.47
C ALA A 57 -12.05 3.69 -10.30
N THR A 58 -11.68 4.31 -11.42
CA THR A 58 -11.30 5.73 -11.43
C THR A 58 -12.49 6.60 -11.85
N GLU A 59 -12.35 7.91 -11.72
CA GLU A 59 -13.33 8.87 -12.21
C GLU A 59 -13.45 8.86 -13.75
N VAL A 60 -12.46 8.31 -14.44
CA VAL A 60 -12.47 8.18 -15.89
C VAL A 60 -13.21 6.88 -16.27
N PRO A 61 -14.31 6.98 -17.05
CA PRO A 61 -15.04 5.78 -17.45
C PRO A 61 -14.13 4.77 -18.14
N ASN A 62 -14.29 3.50 -17.81
CA ASN A 62 -13.58 2.36 -18.41
C ASN A 62 -12.08 2.28 -18.05
N ILE A 63 -11.58 3.11 -17.15
CA ILE A 63 -10.20 3.09 -16.67
C ILE A 63 -10.16 2.74 -15.19
N TYR A 64 -9.37 1.73 -14.86
CA TYR A 64 -9.21 1.20 -13.50
C TYR A 64 -7.76 1.33 -13.05
N TRP A 65 -7.58 1.74 -11.79
CA TRP A 65 -6.28 1.73 -11.12
C TRP A 65 -6.03 0.33 -10.56
N VAL A 66 -4.81 -0.17 -10.75
CA VAL A 66 -4.42 -1.55 -10.38
C VAL A 66 -3.22 -1.53 -9.46
N ASN A 67 -3.40 -2.10 -8.26
CA ASN A 67 -2.29 -2.35 -7.34
C ASN A 67 -1.65 -3.70 -7.68
N LEU A 68 -0.35 -3.68 -7.94
CA LEU A 68 0.46 -4.85 -8.26
C LEU A 68 1.43 -5.14 -7.11
N GLU A 69 1.67 -6.42 -6.85
CA GLU A 69 2.62 -6.82 -5.82
C GLU A 69 4.05 -6.47 -6.21
N GLY A 70 4.72 -5.66 -5.38
CA GLY A 70 6.13 -5.29 -5.55
C GLY A 70 6.44 -4.40 -6.75
N MET A 71 5.44 -3.78 -7.35
CA MET A 71 5.61 -2.91 -8.51
C MET A 71 4.76 -1.64 -8.36
N SER A 72 5.14 -0.61 -9.12
CA SER A 72 4.32 0.60 -9.23
C SER A 72 2.94 0.27 -9.81
N PRO A 73 1.89 0.96 -9.36
CA PRO A 73 0.55 0.77 -9.90
C PRO A 73 0.48 1.04 -11.40
N ILE A 74 -0.46 0.40 -12.04
CA ILE A 74 -0.79 0.62 -13.46
C ILE A 74 -2.27 0.97 -13.61
N TYR A 75 -2.68 1.25 -14.83
CA TYR A 75 -4.08 1.35 -15.21
C TYR A 75 -4.44 0.27 -16.21
N THR A 76 -5.69 -0.15 -16.22
CA THR A 76 -6.24 -1.10 -17.19
C THR A 76 -7.62 -0.66 -17.63
N THR A 77 -8.03 -1.13 -18.80
CA THR A 77 -9.40 -0.98 -19.29
C THR A 77 -10.33 -2.01 -18.65
N ALA A 78 -11.65 -1.78 -18.72
CA ALA A 78 -12.64 -2.64 -18.07
C ALA A 78 -12.61 -4.10 -18.54
N ASP A 79 -12.10 -4.35 -19.75
CA ASP A 79 -11.95 -5.71 -20.29
C ASP A 79 -10.65 -6.39 -19.86
N GLY A 80 -9.73 -5.67 -19.18
CA GLY A 80 -8.45 -6.20 -18.74
C GLY A 80 -7.48 -6.53 -19.88
N LYS A 81 -7.72 -6.02 -21.09
CA LYS A 81 -6.89 -6.31 -22.27
C LYS A 81 -5.74 -5.35 -22.48
N TYR A 82 -5.80 -4.16 -21.87
CA TYR A 82 -4.79 -3.13 -22.07
C TYR A 82 -4.18 -2.72 -20.75
N LEU A 83 -2.88 -2.60 -20.73
CA LEU A 83 -2.08 -2.10 -19.62
C LEU A 83 -1.58 -0.72 -19.99
N ILE A 84 -1.80 0.25 -19.10
CA ILE A 84 -1.35 1.62 -19.25
C ILE A 84 -0.38 1.92 -18.11
N GLN A 85 0.85 2.29 -18.45
CA GLN A 85 1.86 2.73 -17.48
C GLN A 85 1.89 4.25 -17.44
N GLY A 86 2.09 4.78 -16.25
CA GLY A 86 2.20 6.21 -16.03
C GLY A 86 1.16 6.72 -15.04
N GLU A 87 0.98 8.02 -15.02
CA GLU A 87 0.11 8.72 -14.10
C GLU A 87 -1.13 9.22 -14.80
N LEU A 88 -2.26 9.19 -14.08
CA LEU A 88 -3.52 9.78 -14.54
C LEU A 88 -3.71 11.10 -13.78
N ILE A 89 -3.62 12.21 -14.52
CA ILE A 89 -3.65 13.57 -13.96
C ILE A 89 -4.92 14.28 -14.41
N ARG A 90 -5.74 14.71 -13.44
CA ARG A 90 -6.89 15.54 -13.75
C ARG A 90 -6.43 16.99 -13.89
N LEU A 91 -6.84 17.62 -15.00
CA LEU A 91 -6.60 19.02 -15.30
C LEU A 91 -7.82 19.87 -14.95
N GLY A 92 -7.68 21.18 -15.02
CA GLY A 92 -8.78 22.12 -14.83
C GLY A 92 -8.91 22.74 -13.45
N ASP A 93 -8.16 22.23 -12.47
CA ASP A 93 -8.05 22.82 -11.14
C ASP A 93 -6.78 23.69 -11.03
N LYS A 94 -6.68 24.48 -9.95
CA LYS A 94 -5.49 25.31 -9.71
C LYS A 94 -4.20 24.50 -9.54
N THR A 95 -4.33 23.26 -9.07
CA THR A 95 -3.24 22.31 -8.88
C THR A 95 -3.52 21.04 -9.69
N LEU A 96 -2.46 20.34 -10.06
CA LEU A 96 -2.56 19.03 -10.69
C LEU A 96 -3.09 18.02 -9.66
N HIS A 97 -4.07 17.23 -10.08
CA HIS A 97 -4.61 16.15 -9.25
C HIS A 97 -4.19 14.78 -9.82
N ASN A 98 -3.34 14.08 -9.09
CA ASN A 98 -2.97 12.71 -9.44
C ASN A 98 -4.04 11.75 -8.91
N VAL A 99 -4.77 11.12 -9.82
CA VAL A 99 -5.90 10.24 -9.48
C VAL A 99 -5.46 9.03 -8.67
N GLY A 100 -4.29 8.47 -8.95
CA GLY A 100 -3.77 7.28 -8.29
C GLY A 100 -3.23 7.51 -6.88
N GLU A 101 -2.79 8.73 -6.56
CA GLU A 101 -2.19 9.04 -5.24
C GLU A 101 -3.14 8.78 -4.07
N ALA A 102 -4.42 9.11 -4.22
CA ALA A 102 -5.42 8.88 -3.18
C ALA A 102 -5.61 7.39 -2.91
N PHE A 103 -5.64 6.56 -3.94
CA PHE A 103 -5.75 5.11 -3.80
C PHE A 103 -4.50 4.53 -3.14
N GLN A 104 -3.32 4.96 -3.60
CA GLN A 104 -2.04 4.50 -3.04
C GLN A 104 -1.91 4.89 -1.58
N SER A 105 -2.26 6.11 -1.22
CA SER A 105 -2.24 6.60 0.16
C SER A 105 -3.16 5.80 1.07
N GLU A 106 -4.36 5.48 0.62
CA GLU A 106 -5.33 4.67 1.38
C GLU A 106 -4.79 3.28 1.66
N ILE A 107 -4.24 2.61 0.64
CA ILE A 107 -3.66 1.28 0.77
C ILE A 107 -2.47 1.29 1.73
N SER A 108 -1.57 2.26 1.58
CA SER A 108 -0.39 2.39 2.45
C SER A 108 -0.79 2.67 3.89
N LYS A 109 -1.74 3.55 4.15
CA LYS A 109 -2.23 3.85 5.49
C LYS A 109 -2.84 2.63 6.18
N LYS A 110 -3.65 1.86 5.46
CA LYS A 110 -4.23 0.62 5.99
C LYS A 110 -3.15 -0.40 6.35
N ALA A 111 -2.18 -0.60 5.46
CA ALA A 111 -1.09 -1.54 5.69
C ALA A 111 -0.26 -1.15 6.92
N LEU A 112 0.13 0.11 7.02
CA LEU A 112 0.91 0.61 8.14
C LEU A 112 0.13 0.55 9.46
N ALA A 113 -1.17 0.84 9.43
CA ALA A 113 -2.04 0.74 10.61
C ALA A 113 -2.20 -0.71 11.13
N SER A 114 -1.98 -1.71 10.26
CA SER A 114 -2.03 -3.12 10.65
C SER A 114 -0.78 -3.60 11.39
N LEU A 115 0.31 -2.84 11.34
CA LEU A 115 1.56 -3.18 12.00
C LEU A 115 1.47 -2.92 13.51
N LYS A 116 1.99 -3.89 14.28
CA LYS A 116 2.16 -3.73 15.73
C LYS A 116 3.50 -3.06 16.00
N VAL A 117 3.49 -1.99 16.80
CA VAL A 117 4.70 -1.21 17.12
C VAL A 117 5.77 -2.08 17.77
N GLU A 118 5.37 -3.03 18.60
CA GLU A 118 6.30 -3.99 19.24
C GLU A 118 7.03 -4.91 18.25
N ASP A 119 6.54 -5.02 17.02
CA ASP A 119 7.19 -5.79 15.95
C ASP A 119 8.15 -4.95 15.10
N LEU A 120 8.29 -3.68 15.42
CA LEU A 120 9.15 -2.73 14.70
C LEU A 120 10.39 -2.39 15.50
N ILE A 121 11.33 -1.69 14.87
CA ILE A 121 12.44 -1.07 15.57
C ILE A 121 12.17 0.42 15.68
N VAL A 122 11.94 0.90 16.90
CA VAL A 122 11.54 2.28 17.16
C VAL A 122 12.73 3.09 17.64
N TYR A 123 13.04 4.16 16.91
CA TYR A 123 13.97 5.19 17.33
C TYR A 123 13.14 6.41 17.71
N PRO A 124 12.90 6.64 19.02
CA PRO A 124 11.99 7.69 19.45
C PRO A 124 12.58 9.09 19.20
N ALA A 125 11.70 10.07 19.04
CA ALA A 125 12.10 11.44 18.98
C ALA A 125 12.77 11.85 20.30
N LYS A 126 13.76 12.73 20.21
CA LYS A 126 14.33 13.40 21.39
C LYS A 126 13.36 14.52 21.81
N GLY A 127 12.84 14.42 23.03
CA GLY A 127 11.80 15.34 23.51
C GLY A 127 10.43 15.03 22.92
N LYS A 128 9.63 16.06 22.64
CA LYS A 128 8.28 15.90 22.11
C LYS A 128 8.29 15.35 20.68
N THR A 129 7.52 14.30 20.44
CA THR A 129 7.32 13.74 19.10
C THR A 129 6.43 14.68 18.28
N LYS A 130 6.97 15.21 17.20
CA LYS A 130 6.25 16.06 16.24
C LYS A 130 5.69 15.24 15.07
N HIS A 131 6.46 14.25 14.62
CA HIS A 131 6.10 13.38 13.51
C HIS A 131 6.56 11.96 13.77
N VAL A 132 5.82 10.99 13.21
CA VAL A 132 6.18 9.58 13.18
C VAL A 132 6.34 9.18 11.71
N VAL A 133 7.49 8.61 11.36
CA VAL A 133 7.71 8.08 10.02
C VAL A 133 8.02 6.58 10.07
N TYR A 134 7.49 5.87 9.08
CA TYR A 134 7.76 4.45 8.88
C TYR A 134 8.79 4.32 7.77
N VAL A 135 9.80 3.49 7.97
CA VAL A 135 10.87 3.28 7.01
C VAL A 135 11.08 1.80 6.79
N PHE A 136 10.82 1.34 5.57
CA PHE A 136 11.22 0.00 5.14
C PHE A 136 12.72 0.01 4.91
N THR A 137 13.44 -0.89 5.57
CA THR A 137 14.90 -0.85 5.62
C THR A 137 15.53 -2.23 5.51
N ASP A 138 16.79 -2.22 5.09
CA ASP A 138 17.64 -3.41 4.99
C ASP A 138 19.06 -3.05 5.47
N ILE A 139 19.59 -3.81 6.42
CA ILE A 139 20.95 -3.61 6.96
C ILE A 139 22.04 -3.70 5.90
N SER A 140 21.79 -4.39 4.78
CA SER A 140 22.75 -4.55 3.68
C SER A 140 22.69 -3.39 2.67
N CYS A 141 21.73 -2.48 2.76
CA CYS A 141 21.51 -1.42 1.80
C CYS A 141 22.38 -0.19 2.10
N PRO A 142 23.23 0.25 1.14
CA PRO A 142 24.07 1.44 1.35
C PRO A 142 23.27 2.72 1.63
N TYR A 143 22.12 2.91 0.98
CA TYR A 143 21.28 4.08 1.23
C TYR A 143 20.58 4.03 2.59
N CYS A 144 20.25 2.84 3.08
CA CYS A 144 19.73 2.67 4.45
C CYS A 144 20.81 3.00 5.48
N HIS A 145 22.06 2.59 5.21
CA HIS A 145 23.21 2.96 6.04
C HIS A 145 23.37 4.49 6.11
N LYS A 146 23.29 5.19 4.97
CA LYS A 146 23.36 6.64 4.92
C LYS A 146 22.25 7.31 5.71
N LEU A 147 21.01 6.85 5.57
CA LEU A 147 19.89 7.38 6.34
C LEU A 147 20.11 7.19 7.83
N HIS A 148 20.56 6.00 8.24
CA HIS A 148 20.79 5.67 9.64
C HIS A 148 21.88 6.51 10.31
N GLU A 149 22.88 6.94 9.56
CA GLU A 149 23.92 7.86 10.05
C GLU A 149 23.34 9.18 10.57
N HIS A 150 22.17 9.59 10.06
CA HIS A 150 21.50 10.82 10.46
C HIS A 150 20.43 10.62 11.52
N MET A 151 20.34 9.42 12.13
CA MET A 151 19.27 9.11 13.08
C MET A 151 19.22 10.08 14.25
N ALA A 152 20.37 10.43 14.83
CA ALA A 152 20.42 11.37 15.95
C ALA A 152 19.86 12.75 15.57
N GLU A 153 20.19 13.25 14.38
CA GLU A 153 19.65 14.52 13.87
C GLU A 153 18.14 14.45 13.62
N ILE A 154 17.69 13.36 13.05
CA ILE A 154 16.26 13.11 12.76
C ILE A 154 15.47 13.10 14.07
N ASN A 155 15.94 12.35 15.05
CA ASN A 155 15.28 12.27 16.36
C ASN A 155 15.33 13.61 17.11
N ALA A 156 16.42 14.37 16.98
CA ALA A 156 16.54 15.71 17.57
C ALA A 156 15.57 16.71 16.93
N ALA A 157 15.18 16.50 15.68
CA ALA A 157 14.17 17.31 15.01
C ALA A 157 12.71 16.97 15.43
N GLY A 158 12.52 16.06 16.37
CA GLY A 158 11.21 15.65 16.84
C GLY A 158 10.55 14.55 16.02
N ILE A 159 11.34 13.80 15.27
CA ILE A 159 10.84 12.73 14.40
C ILE A 159 11.14 11.37 15.05
N GLU A 160 10.10 10.59 15.28
CA GLU A 160 10.21 9.18 15.63
C GLU A 160 10.30 8.35 14.36
N VAL A 161 11.28 7.46 14.27
CA VAL A 161 11.47 6.56 13.14
C VAL A 161 11.11 5.13 13.55
N ARG A 162 10.25 4.50 12.78
CA ARG A 162 9.84 3.10 12.96
C ARG A 162 10.30 2.29 11.78
N TYR A 163 11.32 1.46 11.98
CA TYR A 163 11.84 0.58 10.95
C TYR A 163 10.98 -0.66 10.77
N ILE A 164 10.71 -0.96 9.50
CA ILE A 164 10.02 -2.16 9.03
C ILE A 164 11.03 -2.97 8.21
N ALA A 165 11.09 -4.27 8.43
CA ALA A 165 12.03 -5.13 7.71
C ALA A 165 11.65 -5.27 6.24
N TRP A 166 12.61 -5.00 5.35
CA TRP A 166 12.44 -5.23 3.92
C TRP A 166 13.77 -5.69 3.30
N PRO A 167 14.19 -6.96 3.55
CA PRO A 167 15.41 -7.51 2.95
C PRO A 167 15.29 -7.51 1.43
N ARG A 168 16.31 -6.96 0.76
CA ARG A 168 16.32 -6.74 -0.70
C ARG A 168 16.45 -8.02 -1.51
N GLY A 169 16.75 -9.14 -0.87
CA GLY A 169 16.87 -10.47 -1.47
C GLY A 169 16.91 -11.53 -0.41
N ASP A 170 16.70 -12.78 -0.82
CA ASP A 170 16.63 -13.92 0.11
C ASP A 170 17.91 -14.08 0.94
N GLN A 171 19.07 -13.75 0.36
CA GLN A 171 20.37 -13.81 1.03
C GLN A 171 20.48 -12.84 2.22
N PHE A 172 19.65 -11.80 2.25
CA PHE A 172 19.66 -10.79 3.32
C PHE A 172 18.64 -11.08 4.42
N ILE A 173 17.76 -12.05 4.24
CA ILE A 173 16.75 -12.44 5.24
C ILE A 173 17.39 -12.88 6.55
N PRO A 174 18.38 -13.78 6.57
CA PRO A 174 18.95 -14.27 7.84
C PRO A 174 19.53 -13.15 8.71
N GLY A 175 20.24 -12.19 8.14
CA GLY A 175 20.79 -11.06 8.89
C GLY A 175 19.71 -10.17 9.49
N MET A 176 18.64 -9.92 8.76
CA MET A 176 17.49 -9.15 9.24
C MET A 176 16.76 -9.89 10.36
N GLU A 177 16.57 -11.18 10.23
CA GLU A 177 15.97 -12.01 11.28
C GLU A 177 16.82 -12.03 12.55
N SER A 178 18.13 -12.05 12.43
CA SER A 178 19.05 -11.95 13.58
C SER A 178 18.85 -10.66 14.36
N VAL A 179 18.64 -9.54 13.67
CA VAL A 179 18.33 -8.25 14.29
C VAL A 179 17.00 -8.31 15.03
N TRP A 180 15.94 -8.80 14.36
CA TRP A 180 14.60 -8.84 14.95
C TRP A 180 14.47 -9.82 16.13
N CYS A 181 15.30 -10.85 16.17
CA CYS A 181 15.36 -11.81 17.29
C CYS A 181 16.24 -11.36 18.45
N SER A 182 16.94 -10.24 18.31
CA SER A 182 17.79 -9.70 19.37
C SER A 182 16.96 -9.08 20.50
N ALA A 183 17.46 -9.19 21.74
CA ALA A 183 16.79 -8.63 22.90
C ALA A 183 16.66 -7.12 22.83
N ASP A 184 17.71 -6.43 22.36
CA ASP A 184 17.70 -5.00 22.06
C ASP A 184 17.87 -4.80 20.56
N ARG A 185 16.76 -4.60 19.87
CA ARG A 185 16.73 -4.46 18.41
C ARG A 185 17.45 -3.21 17.91
N LYS A 186 17.40 -2.11 18.65
CA LYS A 186 18.11 -0.87 18.27
C LYS A 186 19.60 -1.08 18.28
N VAL A 187 20.15 -1.65 19.35
CA VAL A 187 21.57 -1.96 19.45
C VAL A 187 21.98 -2.96 18.38
N ALA A 188 21.19 -4.01 18.18
CA ALA A 188 21.46 -5.01 17.15
C ALA A 188 21.43 -4.42 15.74
N PHE A 189 20.47 -3.55 15.44
CA PHE A 189 20.39 -2.87 14.16
C PHE A 189 21.59 -1.94 13.95
N ASP A 190 21.94 -1.13 14.95
CA ASP A 190 23.11 -0.24 14.89
C ASP A 190 24.39 -1.02 14.59
N GLN A 191 24.59 -2.16 15.23
CA GLN A 191 25.74 -3.03 15.00
C GLN A 191 25.72 -3.67 13.62
N ALA A 192 24.60 -4.22 13.22
CA ALA A 192 24.46 -4.93 11.95
C ALA A 192 24.60 -4.00 10.75
N ILE A 193 24.01 -2.83 10.80
CA ILE A 193 24.13 -1.86 9.70
C ILE A 193 25.55 -1.29 9.58
N ALA A 194 26.30 -1.29 10.67
CA ALA A 194 27.73 -0.95 10.70
C ALA A 194 28.64 -2.09 10.21
N GLY A 195 28.07 -3.25 9.86
CA GLY A 195 28.79 -4.38 9.32
C GLY A 195 29.05 -5.54 10.29
N ALA A 196 28.58 -5.46 11.53
CA ALA A 196 28.76 -6.55 12.48
C ALA A 196 27.89 -7.77 12.09
N GLN A 197 28.44 -8.95 12.26
CA GLN A 197 27.70 -10.20 12.09
C GLN A 197 27.11 -10.62 13.42
N LEU A 198 25.78 -10.79 13.45
CA LEU A 198 25.04 -11.19 14.63
C LEU A 198 24.88 -12.72 14.68
N PRO A 199 24.60 -13.29 15.87
CA PRO A 199 24.26 -14.71 15.97
C PRO A 199 23.03 -15.04 15.11
N PRO A 200 22.91 -16.29 14.59
CA PRO A 200 21.74 -16.72 13.86
C PRO A 200 20.44 -16.51 14.65
N ALA A 201 19.36 -16.19 13.93
CA ALA A 201 18.05 -16.01 14.53
C ALA A 201 17.57 -17.30 15.22
N ASN A 202 17.02 -17.15 16.42
CA ASN A 202 16.54 -18.24 17.25
C ASN A 202 15.08 -18.09 17.67
N CYS A 203 14.33 -17.25 16.98
CA CYS A 203 12.95 -16.94 17.33
C CYS A 203 12.05 -16.91 16.10
N LYS A 204 10.75 -17.04 16.35
CA LYS A 204 9.73 -16.67 15.38
C LYS A 204 9.71 -15.14 15.28
N ASN A 205 9.81 -14.61 14.06
CA ASN A 205 9.97 -13.16 13.85
C ASN A 205 9.12 -12.69 12.67
N PRO A 206 8.83 -11.39 12.58
CA PRO A 206 7.94 -10.83 11.57
C PRO A 206 8.65 -10.39 10.27
N VAL A 207 9.93 -10.70 10.06
CA VAL A 207 10.71 -10.14 8.94
C VAL A 207 10.07 -10.44 7.58
N VAL A 208 9.74 -11.71 7.31
CA VAL A 208 9.14 -12.11 6.03
C VAL A 208 7.74 -11.51 5.85
N ASP A 209 6.94 -11.46 6.90
CA ASP A 209 5.61 -10.86 6.85
C ASP A 209 5.68 -9.35 6.60
N GLN A 210 6.64 -8.67 7.20
CA GLN A 210 6.87 -7.23 6.96
C GLN A 210 7.34 -6.98 5.52
N TYR A 211 8.21 -7.82 5.00
CA TYR A 211 8.62 -7.77 3.59
C TYR A 211 7.42 -7.91 2.65
N LYS A 212 6.57 -8.90 2.89
CA LYS A 212 5.35 -9.12 2.09
C LYS A 212 4.38 -7.94 2.17
N LEU A 213 4.23 -7.34 3.35
CA LEU A 213 3.41 -6.15 3.52
C LEU A 213 3.96 -4.99 2.68
N GLY A 214 5.27 -4.78 2.68
CA GLY A 214 5.91 -3.78 1.82
C GLY A 214 5.63 -4.02 0.34
N GLN A 215 5.76 -5.26 -0.11
CA GLN A 215 5.42 -5.62 -1.49
C GLN A 215 3.95 -5.32 -1.83
N SER A 216 3.04 -5.54 -0.89
CA SER A 216 1.61 -5.31 -1.09
C SER A 216 1.24 -3.84 -1.27
N ILE A 217 2.08 -2.92 -0.84
CA ILE A 217 1.89 -1.48 -1.01
C ILE A 217 2.85 -0.87 -2.04
N GLY A 218 3.54 -1.70 -2.81
CA GLY A 218 4.38 -1.26 -3.92
C GLY A 218 5.83 -0.95 -3.57
N VAL A 219 6.30 -1.28 -2.37
CA VAL A 219 7.72 -1.13 -2.03
C VAL A 219 8.54 -2.04 -2.93
N ASN A 220 9.50 -1.46 -3.63
CA ASN A 220 10.41 -2.15 -4.55
C ASN A 220 11.88 -1.77 -4.37
N GLY A 221 12.21 -1.06 -3.32
CA GLY A 221 13.57 -0.65 -2.97
C GLY A 221 13.61 -0.02 -1.59
N THR A 222 14.80 0.13 -1.04
CA THR A 222 15.04 0.69 0.29
C THR A 222 16.03 1.86 0.24
N PRO A 223 15.93 2.79 1.20
CA PRO A 223 14.84 2.96 2.14
C PRO A 223 13.54 3.43 1.47
N ALA A 224 12.38 2.96 1.95
CA ALA A 224 11.08 3.48 1.53
C ALA A 224 10.42 4.14 2.74
N ILE A 225 10.09 5.42 2.61
CA ILE A 225 9.69 6.29 3.72
C ILE A 225 8.21 6.67 3.59
N TYR A 226 7.46 6.49 4.67
CA TYR A 226 6.03 6.82 4.77
C TYR A 226 5.78 7.64 6.04
N ASN A 227 4.89 8.62 5.97
CA ASN A 227 4.46 9.38 7.14
C ASN A 227 2.97 9.33 7.39
#